data_53627c0b0a70c91777f993a92e0826c5
#
_entry.id   53627c0b0a70c91777f993a92e0826c5
#
_cell.length_a   1.000
_cell.length_b   1.000
_cell.length_c   1.000
_cell.angle_alpha   90.00
_cell.angle_beta   90.00
_cell.angle_gamma   90.00
#
_symmetry.space_group_name_H-M   'P 1'
#
loop_
_entity.id
_entity.type
_entity.pdbx_description
1 polymer ?
#
loop_
_entity_poly.entity_id
_entity_poly.type
_entity_poly.pdbx_seq_one_letter_code
_entity_poly.pdbx_strand_id
1 'polypeptide(L)'
;MISLKLALVCLAQLMQTTFTHSDSTAPYTGPTHDTSELTAAVGLPRLRDDQPARPFPQHSPYRAGTILPDHISQEVMDDSVRSFYQAWKEHYIRVGCGPDEAYVWFEGTKGTNICVSEGQGYGMMIVALMAGYDPNAQATYDALYHFYKSHPATTSPHLMAWTQTKDCQSIDGGTATDGDMDIAYSLLLADAQWGKHSSIPYREEALEMINAIRHQEVNPDTYIVMESNGWTKRSLDYFDMRSSDFMPDHLRAFRRASGDTFWDTAVVNNYRVFRYLQDTYSPEAGLVPDFIRQIHVTTPQQSYFPATAGDGPGDIPETTAVEKISAVPAQPHYLESPYDGKYNFNACRVPWRIAADYLLSGDPQAAAFLAKLNPWIRSTTKGNPDNISAGYNLAGEDLPHRYFEALCFICPFAVAATASPDNQQWLNKLWDYIVHFQRKDFDYYDNSIKMINMIILSGNYWAP
;
A
#
# COMPACT_ATOMS: atom_id res chain seq x y z
N MET A 1 -13.50 -21.38 9.43
CA MET A 1 -12.29 -21.00 10.20
C MET A 1 -11.00 -21.71 9.75
N ILE A 2 -11.03 -22.91 9.25
CA ILE A 2 -9.82 -23.61 8.72
C ILE A 2 -9.54 -23.20 7.26
N SER A 3 -10.54 -22.74 6.53
CA SER A 3 -10.45 -22.39 5.11
C SER A 3 -9.65 -21.11 4.84
N LEU A 4 -9.77 -20.08 5.68
CA LEU A 4 -9.09 -18.78 5.49
C LEU A 4 -7.58 -18.88 5.68
N LYS A 5 -7.13 -19.68 6.67
CA LYS A 5 -5.70 -19.91 6.93
C LYS A 5 -4.99 -20.67 5.80
N LEU A 6 -5.72 -21.50 5.04
CA LEU A 6 -5.13 -22.25 3.92
C LEU A 6 -5.01 -21.40 2.64
N ALA A 7 -5.86 -20.42 2.46
CA ALA A 7 -5.89 -19.63 1.23
C ALA A 7 -4.78 -18.55 1.20
N LEU A 8 -4.48 -17.93 2.35
CA LEU A 8 -3.39 -16.94 2.47
C LEU A 8 -1.99 -17.58 2.47
N VAL A 9 -1.86 -18.86 2.86
CA VAL A 9 -0.59 -19.61 2.77
C VAL A 9 -0.07 -19.73 1.33
N CYS A 10 -0.92 -19.58 0.33
CA CYS A 10 -0.50 -19.65 -1.08
C CYS A 10 0.33 -18.44 -1.54
N LEU A 11 0.19 -17.24 -0.95
CA LEU A 11 0.97 -16.07 -1.37
C LEU A 11 2.46 -16.17 -1.01
N ALA A 12 2.78 -16.59 0.20
CA ALA A 12 4.17 -16.66 0.67
C ALA A 12 4.93 -17.90 0.16
N GLN A 13 4.25 -19.02 -0.08
CA GLN A 13 4.91 -20.22 -0.63
C GLN A 13 5.31 -20.09 -2.10
N LEU A 14 4.72 -19.15 -2.81
CA LEU A 14 5.00 -18.87 -4.20
C LEU A 14 6.32 -18.17 -4.46
N MET A 15 6.75 -17.35 -3.53
CA MET A 15 8.01 -16.62 -3.63
C MET A 15 9.23 -17.49 -3.26
N GLN A 16 9.02 -18.71 -2.73
CA GLN A 16 10.10 -19.57 -2.22
C GLN A 16 10.50 -20.74 -3.15
N THR A 17 9.80 -21.00 -4.26
CA THR A 17 10.12 -22.15 -5.11
C THR A 17 10.68 -21.76 -6.47
N THR A 18 11.93 -22.12 -6.67
CA THR A 18 12.70 -22.33 -7.90
C THR A 18 13.24 -21.12 -8.63
N PHE A 19 14.41 -20.68 -8.21
CA PHE A 19 15.37 -20.05 -9.12
C PHE A 19 16.52 -21.00 -9.40
N THR A 20 16.45 -21.69 -10.53
CA THR A 20 17.64 -22.27 -11.16
C THR A 20 18.18 -21.26 -12.18
N HIS A 21 19.41 -20.84 -12.00
CA HIS A 21 20.12 -20.02 -12.97
C HIS A 21 20.16 -20.71 -14.32
N SER A 22 19.61 -20.07 -15.35
CA SER A 22 19.96 -20.35 -16.74
C SER A 22 20.36 -19.03 -17.41
N ASP A 23 21.64 -18.91 -17.73
CA ASP A 23 22.15 -17.85 -18.60
C ASP A 23 21.62 -18.01 -20.01
N SER A 24 20.77 -17.11 -20.47
CA SER A 24 20.49 -16.92 -21.89
C SER A 24 20.25 -15.43 -22.20
N THR A 25 21.17 -14.90 -23.00
CA THR A 25 21.13 -13.53 -23.53
C THR A 25 20.38 -13.53 -24.86
N ALA A 26 19.06 -13.45 -24.85
CA ALA A 26 18.26 -13.12 -26.02
C ALA A 26 17.23 -12.04 -25.66
N PRO A 27 17.01 -11.02 -26.52
CA PRO A 27 15.98 -10.03 -26.26
C PRO A 27 14.59 -10.69 -26.36
N TYR A 28 13.79 -10.50 -25.33
CA TYR A 28 12.40 -10.96 -25.28
C TYR A 28 11.57 -10.20 -26.31
N THR A 29 11.08 -10.91 -27.31
CA THR A 29 9.96 -10.48 -28.16
C THR A 29 8.70 -11.17 -27.64
N GLY A 30 8.03 -10.55 -26.65
CA GLY A 30 6.72 -11.02 -26.18
C GLY A 30 5.66 -10.93 -27.28
N PRO A 31 4.57 -11.69 -27.17
CA PRO A 31 3.46 -11.54 -28.09
C PRO A 31 2.93 -10.11 -28.00
N THR A 32 2.95 -9.41 -29.13
CA THR A 32 2.33 -8.10 -29.29
C THR A 32 0.81 -8.30 -29.20
N HIS A 33 0.25 -8.15 -28.01
CA HIS A 33 -1.19 -7.94 -27.90
C HIS A 33 -1.49 -6.50 -28.24
N ASP A 34 -2.33 -6.33 -29.25
CA ASP A 34 -2.74 -5.05 -29.80
C ASP A 34 -3.52 -4.26 -28.72
N THR A 35 -2.93 -3.20 -28.19
CA THR A 35 -3.60 -2.26 -27.27
C THR A 35 -4.81 -1.58 -27.93
N SER A 36 -4.99 -1.74 -29.25
CA SER A 36 -6.20 -1.32 -29.95
C SER A 36 -7.45 -2.08 -29.53
N GLU A 37 -7.33 -3.28 -28.93
CA GLU A 37 -8.48 -4.02 -28.43
C GLU A 37 -9.10 -3.38 -27.17
N LEU A 38 -8.31 -2.73 -26.31
CA LEU A 38 -8.85 -1.92 -25.20
C LEU A 38 -9.67 -0.73 -25.69
N THR A 39 -9.28 -0.14 -26.82
CA THR A 39 -10.02 0.94 -27.48
C THR A 39 -11.23 0.43 -28.27
N ALA A 40 -11.22 -0.82 -28.71
CA ALA A 40 -12.31 -1.40 -29.48
C ALA A 40 -13.41 -2.01 -28.61
N ALA A 41 -13.08 -2.48 -27.39
CA ALA A 41 -14.05 -3.01 -26.45
C ALA A 41 -14.91 -1.93 -25.77
N VAL A 42 -14.38 -0.71 -25.62
CA VAL A 42 -15.11 0.45 -25.05
C VAL A 42 -15.41 1.45 -26.17
N GLY A 43 -16.36 1.10 -27.02
CA GLY A 43 -16.83 1.93 -28.14
C GLY A 43 -17.64 3.17 -27.71
N LEU A 44 -17.13 4.00 -26.79
CA LEU A 44 -17.75 5.24 -26.37
C LEU A 44 -17.20 6.44 -27.16
N PRO A 45 -18.06 7.36 -27.65
CA PRO A 45 -17.62 8.55 -28.34
C PRO A 45 -16.88 9.48 -27.36
N ARG A 46 -15.66 9.88 -27.70
CA ARG A 46 -14.87 10.87 -26.96
C ARG A 46 -15.62 12.21 -26.93
N LEU A 47 -16.12 12.60 -25.76
CA LEU A 47 -16.56 13.96 -25.50
C LEU A 47 -15.33 14.79 -25.09
N ARG A 48 -15.21 16.02 -25.64
CA ARG A 48 -14.04 16.91 -25.46
C ARG A 48 -13.88 17.51 -24.04
N ASP A 49 -14.76 17.18 -23.08
CA ASP A 49 -14.74 17.68 -21.70
C ASP A 49 -14.11 16.73 -20.68
N ASP A 50 -13.57 15.58 -21.13
CA ASP A 50 -13.07 14.50 -20.25
C ASP A 50 -11.58 14.66 -19.85
N GLN A 51 -11.09 15.88 -19.75
CA GLN A 51 -9.73 16.09 -19.26
C GLN A 51 -9.68 15.88 -17.75
N PRO A 52 -8.70 15.09 -17.25
CA PRO A 52 -8.53 14.92 -15.81
C PRO A 52 -8.21 16.26 -15.15
N ALA A 53 -8.77 16.49 -13.96
CA ALA A 53 -8.55 17.74 -13.25
C ALA A 53 -7.11 17.90 -12.73
N ARG A 54 -6.41 16.78 -12.57
CA ARG A 54 -5.02 16.71 -12.10
C ARG A 54 -4.18 15.83 -13.04
N PRO A 55 -3.86 16.30 -14.25
CA PRO A 55 -3.14 15.52 -15.24
C PRO A 55 -1.68 15.28 -14.81
N PHE A 56 -1.18 14.06 -15.08
CA PHE A 56 0.26 13.76 -14.95
C PHE A 56 1.07 14.53 -16.00
N PRO A 57 2.21 15.15 -15.66
CA PRO A 57 2.85 15.18 -14.36
C PRO A 57 2.28 16.28 -13.44
N GLN A 58 2.20 16.01 -12.13
CA GLN A 58 1.66 16.97 -11.15
C GLN A 58 2.74 17.82 -10.47
N HIS A 59 3.92 17.24 -10.22
CA HIS A 59 5.00 17.86 -9.44
C HIS A 59 4.45 18.46 -8.14
N SER A 60 3.75 17.63 -7.38
CA SER A 60 3.11 18.04 -6.14
C SER A 60 4.14 18.52 -5.12
N PRO A 61 3.91 19.66 -4.46
CA PRO A 61 4.81 20.11 -3.41
C PRO A 61 4.71 19.17 -2.21
N TYR A 62 5.77 18.44 -1.93
CA TYR A 62 5.89 17.66 -0.70
C TYR A 62 6.30 18.53 0.48
N ARG A 63 6.23 17.99 1.68
CA ARG A 63 6.61 18.68 2.91
C ARG A 63 8.00 19.31 2.80
N ALA A 64 8.15 20.52 3.30
CA ALA A 64 9.44 21.19 3.36
C ALA A 64 10.48 20.36 4.13
N GLY A 65 11.69 20.25 3.60
CA GLY A 65 12.77 19.42 4.14
C GLY A 65 12.83 17.99 3.58
N THR A 66 11.88 17.60 2.73
CA THR A 66 11.96 16.38 1.93
C THR A 66 12.80 16.60 0.66
N ILE A 67 13.31 15.51 0.11
CA ILE A 67 14.15 15.52 -1.08
C ILE A 67 13.60 14.58 -2.16
N LEU A 68 13.97 14.89 -3.39
CA LEU A 68 13.79 14.00 -4.55
C LEU A 68 15.18 13.71 -5.16
N PRO A 69 15.32 12.74 -6.09
CA PRO A 69 16.54 12.57 -6.85
C PRO A 69 16.94 13.90 -7.53
N ASP A 70 18.18 14.34 -7.37
CA ASP A 70 18.65 15.67 -7.82
C ASP A 70 19.78 15.64 -8.85
N HIS A 71 20.27 14.46 -9.21
CA HIS A 71 21.35 14.23 -10.18
C HIS A 71 20.86 14.12 -11.63
N ILE A 72 19.55 14.11 -11.83
CA ILE A 72 18.89 14.08 -13.13
C ILE A 72 17.79 15.15 -13.19
N SER A 73 17.34 15.50 -14.40
CA SER A 73 16.26 16.47 -14.53
C SER A 73 14.90 15.89 -14.22
N GLN A 74 13.96 16.74 -13.83
CA GLN A 74 12.56 16.37 -13.59
C GLN A 74 11.93 15.70 -14.83
N GLU A 75 12.23 16.20 -16.02
CA GLU A 75 11.74 15.63 -17.28
C GLU A 75 12.19 14.18 -17.48
N VAL A 76 13.46 13.87 -17.17
CA VAL A 76 14.00 12.49 -17.24
C VAL A 76 13.33 11.58 -16.21
N MET A 77 13.00 12.10 -15.01
CA MET A 77 12.22 11.34 -14.03
C MET A 77 10.81 11.03 -14.55
N ASP A 78 10.12 12.02 -15.08
CA ASP A 78 8.78 11.86 -15.64
C ASP A 78 8.76 10.88 -16.81
N ASP A 79 9.75 10.96 -17.71
CA ASP A 79 9.87 10.03 -18.84
C ASP A 79 10.16 8.59 -18.40
N SER A 80 10.93 8.42 -17.33
CA SER A 80 11.15 7.11 -16.72
C SER A 80 9.84 6.52 -16.17
N VAL A 81 9.02 7.35 -15.51
CA VAL A 81 7.70 6.95 -15.01
C VAL A 81 6.77 6.59 -16.18
N ARG A 82 6.69 7.44 -17.22
CA ARG A 82 5.87 7.18 -18.43
C ARG A 82 6.23 5.86 -19.10
N SER A 83 7.53 5.65 -19.31
CA SER A 83 8.05 4.44 -19.95
C SER A 83 7.71 3.18 -19.16
N PHE A 84 7.90 3.22 -17.84
CA PHE A 84 7.60 2.07 -17.00
C PHE A 84 6.10 1.83 -16.86
N TYR A 85 5.28 2.90 -16.78
CA TYR A 85 3.82 2.79 -16.78
C TYR A 85 3.30 2.10 -18.05
N GLN A 86 3.82 2.47 -19.21
CA GLN A 86 3.42 1.84 -20.47
C GLN A 86 3.65 0.31 -20.42
N ALA A 87 4.85 -0.11 -20.04
CA ALA A 87 5.20 -1.53 -19.93
C ALA A 87 4.36 -2.24 -18.86
N TRP A 88 4.16 -1.61 -17.71
CA TRP A 88 3.34 -2.15 -16.62
C TRP A 88 1.89 -2.33 -17.05
N LYS A 89 1.28 -1.30 -17.66
CA LYS A 89 -0.11 -1.33 -18.12
C LYS A 89 -0.32 -2.42 -19.17
N GLU A 90 0.56 -2.48 -20.17
CA GLU A 90 0.50 -3.48 -21.24
C GLU A 90 0.61 -4.91 -20.68
N HIS A 91 1.44 -5.11 -19.66
CA HIS A 91 1.66 -6.44 -19.10
C HIS A 91 0.58 -6.86 -18.10
N TYR A 92 0.10 -5.96 -17.23
CA TYR A 92 -0.75 -6.33 -16.09
C TYR A 92 -2.22 -6.00 -16.25
N ILE A 93 -2.62 -5.03 -17.05
CA ILE A 93 -4.04 -4.77 -17.25
C ILE A 93 -4.62 -5.76 -18.26
N ARG A 94 -5.62 -6.53 -17.82
CA ARG A 94 -6.31 -7.52 -18.64
C ARG A 94 -7.81 -7.22 -18.67
N VAL A 95 -8.37 -7.25 -19.88
CA VAL A 95 -9.83 -7.19 -20.09
C VAL A 95 -10.39 -8.61 -19.99
N GLY A 96 -11.47 -8.79 -19.25
CA GLY A 96 -12.10 -10.10 -19.08
C GLY A 96 -13.04 -10.14 -17.90
N CYS A 97 -13.69 -11.26 -17.76
CA CYS A 97 -14.76 -11.61 -16.85
C CYS A 97 -16.12 -11.02 -17.25
N GLY A 98 -16.23 -9.73 -17.49
CA GLY A 98 -17.40 -9.07 -18.05
C GLY A 98 -17.06 -8.24 -19.28
N PRO A 99 -18.07 -7.75 -20.03
CA PRO A 99 -17.84 -6.99 -21.26
C PRO A 99 -17.13 -5.65 -21.02
N ASP A 100 -17.34 -5.06 -19.83
CA ASP A 100 -16.79 -3.74 -19.44
C ASP A 100 -15.87 -3.87 -18.20
N GLU A 101 -15.25 -5.04 -18.01
CA GLU A 101 -14.42 -5.33 -16.86
C GLU A 101 -12.96 -5.51 -17.23
N ALA A 102 -12.08 -5.00 -16.36
CA ALA A 102 -10.65 -5.23 -16.40
C ALA A 102 -10.10 -5.51 -14.99
N TYR A 103 -9.03 -6.27 -14.94
CA TYR A 103 -8.35 -6.60 -13.70
C TYR A 103 -6.85 -6.46 -13.84
N VAL A 104 -6.18 -6.29 -12.70
CA VAL A 104 -4.73 -6.37 -12.63
C VAL A 104 -4.34 -7.84 -12.53
N TRP A 105 -3.66 -8.33 -13.56
CA TRP A 105 -3.27 -9.73 -13.62
C TRP A 105 -2.25 -10.05 -12.53
N PHE A 106 -2.69 -10.90 -11.62
CA PHE A 106 -1.86 -11.52 -10.62
C PHE A 106 -1.24 -12.77 -11.24
N GLU A 107 0.04 -12.77 -11.50
CA GLU A 107 0.77 -13.91 -12.10
C GLU A 107 0.81 -15.13 -11.16
N GLY A 108 -0.28 -15.35 -10.45
CA GLY A 108 -0.37 -16.28 -9.34
C GLY A 108 0.10 -17.67 -9.64
N THR A 109 0.34 -18.42 -8.61
CA THR A 109 0.84 -19.77 -8.59
C THR A 109 0.07 -20.67 -9.51
N LYS A 110 0.74 -21.18 -10.50
CA LYS A 110 0.23 -22.26 -11.34
C LYS A 110 -1.02 -21.89 -12.16
N GLY A 111 -1.24 -20.60 -12.41
CA GLY A 111 -2.28 -20.14 -13.33
C GLY A 111 -3.72 -20.39 -12.87
N THR A 112 -3.96 -20.46 -11.56
CA THR A 112 -5.31 -20.65 -11.00
C THR A 112 -5.98 -19.33 -10.67
N ASN A 113 -5.22 -18.35 -10.14
CA ASN A 113 -5.75 -17.05 -9.74
C ASN A 113 -5.34 -15.98 -10.75
N ILE A 114 -6.27 -15.11 -11.11
CA ILE A 114 -6.03 -14.04 -12.08
C ILE A 114 -5.90 -12.67 -11.44
N CYS A 115 -6.52 -12.46 -10.29
CA CYS A 115 -6.54 -11.19 -9.61
C CYS A 115 -6.55 -11.40 -8.09
N VAL A 116 -5.95 -10.43 -7.38
CA VAL A 116 -6.11 -10.22 -5.93
C VAL A 116 -6.50 -8.77 -5.68
N SER A 117 -7.26 -8.51 -4.60
CA SER A 117 -7.75 -7.15 -4.30
C SER A 117 -6.60 -6.15 -4.08
N GLU A 118 -5.47 -6.57 -3.52
CA GLU A 118 -4.24 -5.76 -3.45
C GLU A 118 -3.83 -5.23 -4.82
N GLY A 119 -3.74 -6.14 -5.81
CA GLY A 119 -3.38 -5.78 -7.18
C GLY A 119 -4.40 -4.86 -7.84
N GLN A 120 -5.68 -5.12 -7.61
CA GLN A 120 -6.75 -4.27 -8.12
C GLN A 120 -6.63 -2.84 -7.55
N GLY A 121 -6.41 -2.70 -6.25
CA GLY A 121 -6.18 -1.42 -5.59
C GLY A 121 -4.97 -0.68 -6.14
N TYR A 122 -3.83 -1.38 -6.30
CA TYR A 122 -2.63 -0.79 -6.93
C TYR A 122 -2.92 -0.28 -8.33
N GLY A 123 -3.59 -1.09 -9.17
CA GLY A 123 -3.90 -0.70 -10.53
C GLY A 123 -4.82 0.50 -10.61
N MET A 124 -5.85 0.54 -9.80
CA MET A 124 -6.77 1.67 -9.75
C MET A 124 -6.05 2.95 -9.32
N MET A 125 -5.17 2.90 -8.30
CA MET A 125 -4.36 4.06 -7.91
C MET A 125 -3.40 4.50 -9.02
N ILE A 126 -2.65 3.57 -9.61
CA ILE A 126 -1.68 3.86 -10.66
C ILE A 126 -2.37 4.55 -11.85
N VAL A 127 -3.48 4.00 -12.33
CA VAL A 127 -4.21 4.54 -13.49
C VAL A 127 -4.76 5.93 -13.20
N ALA A 128 -5.31 6.17 -12.00
CA ALA A 128 -5.80 7.49 -11.61
C ALA A 128 -4.68 8.54 -11.52
N LEU A 129 -3.51 8.17 -11.03
CA LEU A 129 -2.35 9.05 -10.91
C LEU A 129 -1.68 9.33 -12.27
N MET A 130 -1.81 8.42 -13.25
CA MET A 130 -1.26 8.58 -14.60
C MET A 130 -2.25 9.22 -15.58
N ALA A 131 -3.42 9.64 -15.14
CA ALA A 131 -4.39 10.38 -15.93
C ALA A 131 -3.77 11.66 -16.52
N GLY A 132 -4.07 11.94 -17.76
CA GLY A 132 -3.48 13.07 -18.52
C GLY A 132 -2.29 12.63 -19.39
N TYR A 133 -1.41 11.75 -18.92
CA TYR A 133 -0.48 11.05 -19.81
C TYR A 133 -1.19 9.94 -20.59
N ASP A 134 -1.98 9.13 -19.90
CA ASP A 134 -2.76 8.06 -20.52
C ASP A 134 -4.13 8.62 -20.98
N PRO A 135 -4.38 8.71 -22.30
CA PRO A 135 -5.64 9.22 -22.81
C PRO A 135 -6.84 8.30 -22.54
N ASN A 136 -6.59 7.05 -22.16
CA ASN A 136 -7.61 6.06 -21.81
C ASN A 136 -7.70 5.80 -20.31
N ALA A 137 -7.07 6.62 -19.46
CA ALA A 137 -7.00 6.39 -18.02
C ALA A 137 -8.38 6.22 -17.40
N GLN A 138 -9.35 7.09 -17.68
CA GLN A 138 -10.69 6.98 -17.12
C GLN A 138 -11.38 5.68 -17.56
N ALA A 139 -11.38 5.37 -18.85
CA ALA A 139 -12.01 4.14 -19.35
C ALA A 139 -11.36 2.86 -18.76
N THR A 140 -10.03 2.87 -18.59
CA THR A 140 -9.32 1.77 -17.91
C THR A 140 -9.71 1.69 -16.44
N TYR A 141 -9.78 2.84 -15.76
CA TYR A 141 -10.20 2.91 -14.35
C TYR A 141 -11.63 2.40 -14.15
N ASP A 142 -12.56 2.81 -15.00
CA ASP A 142 -13.95 2.39 -14.94
C ASP A 142 -14.10 0.87 -15.14
N ALA A 143 -13.32 0.30 -16.04
CA ALA A 143 -13.29 -1.15 -16.23
C ALA A 143 -12.71 -1.90 -15.00
N LEU A 144 -11.67 -1.35 -14.35
CA LEU A 144 -11.15 -1.88 -13.09
C LEU A 144 -12.19 -1.75 -11.95
N TYR A 145 -12.90 -0.64 -11.89
CA TYR A 145 -13.99 -0.41 -10.95
C TYR A 145 -15.13 -1.43 -11.14
N HIS A 146 -15.57 -1.68 -12.38
CA HIS A 146 -16.62 -2.67 -12.65
C HIS A 146 -16.22 -4.06 -12.21
N PHE A 147 -14.98 -4.47 -12.43
CA PHE A 147 -14.47 -5.75 -11.94
C PHE A 147 -14.49 -5.85 -10.41
N TYR A 148 -14.05 -4.82 -9.70
CA TYR A 148 -14.14 -4.77 -8.23
C TYR A 148 -15.60 -4.94 -7.78
N LYS A 149 -16.54 -4.20 -8.38
CA LYS A 149 -17.96 -4.23 -8.01
C LYS A 149 -18.64 -5.57 -8.31
N SER A 150 -18.19 -6.30 -9.33
CA SER A 150 -18.74 -7.62 -9.67
C SER A 150 -18.23 -8.76 -8.78
N HIS A 151 -17.21 -8.50 -7.94
CA HIS A 151 -16.61 -9.49 -7.02
C HIS A 151 -16.67 -9.04 -5.55
N PRO A 152 -17.88 -8.79 -5.00
CA PRO A 152 -18.00 -8.30 -3.63
C PRO A 152 -17.64 -9.38 -2.60
N ALA A 153 -17.19 -8.93 -1.44
CA ALA A 153 -17.05 -9.80 -0.28
C ALA A 153 -18.43 -10.27 0.23
N THR A 154 -18.49 -11.45 0.84
CA THR A 154 -19.77 -12.01 1.34
C THR A 154 -20.35 -11.20 2.52
N THR A 155 -19.51 -10.46 3.24
CA THR A 155 -19.92 -9.67 4.40
C THR A 155 -20.33 -8.25 4.04
N SER A 156 -19.96 -7.75 2.86
CA SER A 156 -20.26 -6.39 2.42
C SER A 156 -20.24 -6.28 0.89
N PRO A 157 -21.26 -5.65 0.28
CA PRO A 157 -21.24 -5.37 -1.16
C PRO A 157 -20.28 -4.23 -1.53
N HIS A 158 -19.66 -3.57 -0.55
CA HIS A 158 -18.77 -2.44 -0.74
C HIS A 158 -17.29 -2.82 -0.57
N LEU A 159 -16.98 -4.04 -0.14
CA LEU A 159 -15.62 -4.59 -0.04
C LEU A 159 -15.40 -5.65 -1.11
N MET A 160 -14.16 -5.82 -1.53
CA MET A 160 -13.82 -6.79 -2.57
C MET A 160 -13.43 -8.15 -1.96
N ALA A 161 -13.90 -9.25 -2.55
CA ALA A 161 -13.35 -10.56 -2.24
C ALA A 161 -11.87 -10.62 -2.65
N TRP A 162 -11.01 -11.10 -1.75
CA TRP A 162 -9.56 -10.91 -1.85
C TRP A 162 -8.90 -11.55 -3.07
N THR A 163 -9.52 -12.57 -3.69
CA THR A 163 -8.92 -13.26 -4.86
C THR A 163 -9.96 -13.88 -5.80
N GLN A 164 -9.66 -13.85 -7.12
CA GLN A 164 -10.48 -14.39 -8.17
C GLN A 164 -9.70 -15.40 -9.03
N THR A 165 -10.38 -16.47 -9.45
CA THR A 165 -9.85 -17.51 -10.33
C THR A 165 -9.99 -17.13 -11.81
N LYS A 166 -9.31 -17.89 -12.68
CA LYS A 166 -9.44 -17.75 -14.14
C LYS A 166 -10.86 -17.96 -14.68
N ASP A 167 -11.74 -18.58 -13.91
CA ASP A 167 -13.15 -18.73 -14.25
C ASP A 167 -13.99 -17.57 -13.67
N CYS A 168 -13.33 -16.48 -13.27
CA CYS A 168 -13.94 -15.27 -12.74
C CYS A 168 -14.80 -15.50 -11.49
N GLN A 169 -14.40 -16.45 -10.67
CA GLN A 169 -15.09 -16.75 -9.42
C GLN A 169 -14.21 -16.34 -8.22
N SER A 170 -14.81 -15.72 -7.21
CA SER A 170 -14.15 -15.55 -5.93
C SER A 170 -13.92 -16.89 -5.25
N ILE A 171 -12.71 -17.13 -4.71
CA ILE A 171 -12.37 -18.41 -4.05
C ILE A 171 -13.13 -18.54 -2.73
N ASP A 172 -13.16 -17.47 -1.97
CA ASP A 172 -13.98 -17.32 -0.77
C ASP A 172 -14.49 -15.88 -0.69
N GLY A 173 -15.33 -15.58 0.27
CA GLY A 173 -15.92 -14.26 0.40
C GLY A 173 -15.22 -13.37 1.43
N GLY A 174 -14.02 -13.71 1.85
CA GLY A 174 -13.20 -12.89 2.74
C GLY A 174 -12.59 -11.69 2.01
N THR A 175 -12.12 -10.71 2.76
CA THR A 175 -11.40 -9.53 2.25
C THR A 175 -9.92 -9.59 2.58
N ALA A 176 -9.14 -8.70 1.95
CA ALA A 176 -7.81 -8.32 2.41
C ALA A 176 -7.79 -6.79 2.54
N THR A 177 -7.54 -6.32 3.76
CA THR A 177 -7.70 -4.91 4.13
C THR A 177 -6.82 -3.98 3.31
N ASP A 178 -5.62 -4.40 2.92
CA ASP A 178 -4.73 -3.60 2.06
C ASP A 178 -5.37 -3.30 0.71
N GLY A 179 -6.00 -4.28 0.08
CA GLY A 179 -6.69 -4.10 -1.19
C GLY A 179 -7.87 -3.14 -1.07
N ASP A 180 -8.72 -3.33 -0.07
CA ASP A 180 -9.89 -2.49 0.14
C ASP A 180 -9.50 -1.03 0.47
N MET A 181 -8.45 -0.81 1.26
CA MET A 181 -7.94 0.53 1.55
C MET A 181 -7.39 1.23 0.31
N ASP A 182 -6.61 0.54 -0.52
CA ASP A 182 -6.09 1.09 -1.76
C ASP A 182 -7.21 1.37 -2.78
N ILE A 183 -8.23 0.50 -2.88
CA ILE A 183 -9.42 0.74 -3.72
C ILE A 183 -10.19 1.97 -3.23
N ALA A 184 -10.48 2.08 -1.93
CA ALA A 184 -11.19 3.24 -1.36
C ALA A 184 -10.43 4.55 -1.61
N TYR A 185 -9.10 4.54 -1.42
CA TYR A 185 -8.25 5.69 -1.72
C TYR A 185 -8.27 6.04 -3.20
N SER A 186 -8.21 5.04 -4.08
CA SER A 186 -8.25 5.23 -5.52
C SER A 186 -9.58 5.83 -6.00
N LEU A 187 -10.70 5.48 -5.37
CA LEU A 187 -12.00 6.09 -5.65
C LEU A 187 -12.03 7.58 -5.31
N LEU A 188 -11.35 8.00 -4.24
CA LEU A 188 -11.18 9.43 -3.94
C LEU A 188 -10.28 10.12 -4.98
N LEU A 189 -9.22 9.45 -5.48
CA LEU A 189 -8.41 9.96 -6.58
C LEU A 189 -9.24 10.12 -7.86
N ALA A 190 -10.08 9.15 -8.18
CA ALA A 190 -10.98 9.18 -9.35
C ALA A 190 -12.01 10.30 -9.26
N ASP A 191 -12.59 10.52 -8.08
CA ASP A 191 -13.48 11.66 -7.85
C ASP A 191 -12.76 12.98 -8.09
N ALA A 192 -11.54 13.13 -7.59
CA ALA A 192 -10.73 14.32 -7.81
C ALA A 192 -10.31 14.53 -9.29
N GLN A 193 -10.16 13.45 -10.06
CA GLN A 193 -9.82 13.49 -11.48
C GLN A 193 -11.04 13.75 -12.37
N TRP A 194 -12.13 13.01 -12.18
CA TRP A 194 -13.23 12.89 -13.14
C TRP A 194 -14.62 13.07 -12.55
N GLY A 195 -14.76 13.22 -11.22
CA GLY A 195 -16.05 13.17 -10.51
C GLY A 195 -17.13 14.11 -11.07
N LYS A 196 -16.74 15.24 -11.65
CA LYS A 196 -17.70 16.21 -12.22
C LYS A 196 -18.38 15.71 -13.50
N HIS A 197 -17.79 14.76 -14.20
CA HIS A 197 -18.22 14.34 -15.55
C HIS A 197 -18.40 12.83 -15.68
N SER A 198 -18.19 12.08 -14.58
CA SER A 198 -18.34 10.64 -14.57
C SER A 198 -19.80 10.22 -14.37
N SER A 199 -20.18 9.10 -15.01
CA SER A 199 -21.43 8.39 -14.71
C SER A 199 -21.33 7.54 -13.44
N ILE A 200 -20.11 7.19 -13.01
CA ILE A 200 -19.83 6.48 -11.76
C ILE A 200 -19.73 7.52 -10.64
N PRO A 201 -20.51 7.40 -9.58
CA PRO A 201 -20.46 8.31 -8.44
C PRO A 201 -19.26 7.96 -7.52
N TYR A 202 -18.03 8.19 -7.97
CA TYR A 202 -16.81 7.75 -7.30
C TYR A 202 -16.74 8.18 -5.82
N ARG A 203 -17.22 9.40 -5.51
CA ARG A 203 -17.19 9.90 -4.14
C ARG A 203 -18.13 9.13 -3.22
N GLU A 204 -19.33 8.86 -3.68
CA GLU A 204 -20.33 8.08 -2.94
C GLU A 204 -19.84 6.66 -2.73
N GLU A 205 -19.30 6.03 -3.77
CA GLU A 205 -18.69 4.69 -3.71
C GLU A 205 -17.51 4.65 -2.73
N ALA A 206 -16.66 5.67 -2.73
CA ALA A 206 -15.57 5.80 -1.77
C ALA A 206 -16.09 5.89 -0.33
N LEU A 207 -17.12 6.70 -0.08
CA LEU A 207 -17.67 6.88 1.27
C LEU A 207 -18.35 5.60 1.80
N GLU A 208 -19.05 4.86 0.94
CA GLU A 208 -19.61 3.56 1.29
C GLU A 208 -18.55 2.54 1.64
N MET A 209 -17.48 2.47 0.84
CA MET A 209 -16.35 1.58 1.10
C MET A 209 -15.57 1.98 2.37
N ILE A 210 -15.27 3.26 2.57
CA ILE A 210 -14.64 3.79 3.79
C ILE A 210 -15.46 3.44 5.04
N ASN A 211 -16.79 3.55 4.95
CA ASN A 211 -17.68 3.16 6.04
C ASN A 211 -17.66 1.64 6.29
N ALA A 212 -17.57 0.82 5.24
CA ALA A 212 -17.45 -0.63 5.38
C ALA A 212 -16.12 -1.03 6.03
N ILE A 213 -14.98 -0.46 5.58
CA ILE A 213 -13.66 -0.63 6.18
C ILE A 213 -13.68 -0.28 7.66
N ARG A 214 -14.23 0.90 8.02
CA ARG A 214 -14.35 1.35 9.41
C ARG A 214 -15.00 0.32 10.33
N HIS A 215 -16.06 -0.33 9.85
CA HIS A 215 -16.87 -1.24 10.66
C HIS A 215 -16.43 -2.70 10.62
N GLN A 216 -15.68 -3.12 9.60
CA GLN A 216 -15.35 -4.52 9.40
C GLN A 216 -13.85 -4.81 9.43
N GLU A 217 -13.00 -3.80 9.17
CA GLU A 217 -11.54 -3.98 9.00
C GLU A 217 -10.71 -3.12 9.96
N VAL A 218 -11.37 -2.29 10.80
CA VAL A 218 -10.70 -1.58 11.89
C VAL A 218 -11.31 -2.00 13.21
N ASN A 219 -10.47 -2.42 14.14
CA ASN A 219 -10.89 -2.85 15.46
C ASN A 219 -11.53 -1.68 16.23
N PRO A 220 -12.80 -1.75 16.63
CA PRO A 220 -13.49 -0.63 17.28
C PRO A 220 -13.03 -0.36 18.73
N ASP A 221 -12.33 -1.31 19.36
CA ASP A 221 -11.85 -1.15 20.73
C ASP A 221 -10.46 -0.51 20.77
N THR A 222 -9.59 -0.83 19.78
CA THR A 222 -8.20 -0.38 19.72
C THR A 222 -7.93 0.64 18.64
N TYR A 223 -8.81 0.78 17.65
CA TYR A 223 -8.66 1.57 16.43
C TYR A 223 -7.49 1.10 15.54
N ILE A 224 -7.08 -0.15 15.70
CA ILE A 224 -6.02 -0.76 14.91
C ILE A 224 -6.61 -1.36 13.64
N VAL A 225 -5.95 -1.16 12.52
CA VAL A 225 -6.31 -1.78 11.24
C VAL A 225 -6.06 -3.29 11.34
N MET A 226 -7.09 -4.08 11.05
CA MET A 226 -7.02 -5.54 11.04
C MET A 226 -6.62 -6.04 9.64
N GLU A 227 -6.15 -7.27 9.52
CA GLU A 227 -5.68 -7.83 8.24
C GLU A 227 -6.80 -8.19 7.27
N SER A 228 -8.03 -8.37 7.77
CA SER A 228 -9.22 -8.69 6.98
C SER A 228 -10.51 -8.46 7.78
N ASN A 229 -11.64 -8.68 7.13
CA ASN A 229 -12.95 -8.64 7.78
C ASN A 229 -13.27 -9.94 8.56
N GLY A 230 -14.42 -9.95 9.25
CA GLY A 230 -14.95 -11.17 9.88
C GLY A 230 -14.35 -11.52 11.25
N TRP A 231 -13.39 -10.76 11.72
CA TRP A 231 -12.86 -10.94 13.06
C TRP A 231 -13.84 -10.44 14.11
N THR A 232 -14.08 -11.23 15.14
CA THR A 232 -14.92 -10.88 16.28
C THR A 232 -14.13 -10.96 17.56
N LYS A 233 -14.59 -10.34 18.66
CA LYS A 233 -13.98 -10.41 19.99
C LYS A 233 -13.70 -11.86 20.49
N ARG A 234 -14.32 -12.85 19.87
CA ARG A 234 -14.10 -14.27 20.16
C ARG A 234 -13.04 -14.92 19.28
N SER A 235 -12.60 -14.25 18.22
CA SER A 235 -11.51 -14.71 17.36
C SER A 235 -10.19 -14.48 18.06
N LEU A 236 -9.26 -15.43 17.94
CA LEU A 236 -7.91 -15.28 18.49
C LEU A 236 -7.13 -14.14 17.81
N ASP A 237 -7.53 -13.81 16.60
CA ASP A 237 -6.84 -12.87 15.72
C ASP A 237 -7.51 -11.47 15.71
N TYR A 238 -8.51 -11.22 16.60
CA TYR A 238 -9.23 -9.94 16.69
C TYR A 238 -8.34 -8.75 17.06
N PHE A 239 -7.21 -9.00 17.73
CA PHE A 239 -6.25 -7.98 18.13
C PHE A 239 -4.94 -8.09 17.36
N ASP A 240 -5.00 -8.60 16.15
CA ASP A 240 -3.84 -8.82 15.31
C ASP A 240 -3.93 -7.92 14.06
N MET A 241 -2.79 -7.62 13.43
CA MET A 241 -2.72 -6.83 12.21
C MET A 241 -1.58 -7.30 11.30
N ARG A 242 -1.72 -7.06 10.01
CA ARG A 242 -0.62 -7.03 9.05
C ARG A 242 -0.04 -5.62 9.04
N SER A 243 1.28 -5.48 9.20
CA SER A 243 1.89 -4.16 9.37
C SER A 243 1.74 -3.26 8.14
N SER A 244 1.72 -3.82 6.94
CA SER A 244 1.56 -3.07 5.68
C SER A 244 0.16 -2.49 5.46
N ASP A 245 -0.84 -2.95 6.21
CA ASP A 245 -2.21 -2.44 6.12
C ASP A 245 -2.35 -1.09 6.85
N PHE A 246 -1.38 -0.71 7.65
CA PHE A 246 -1.31 0.65 8.17
C PHE A 246 -0.84 1.63 7.10
N MET A 247 -1.78 2.32 6.50
CA MET A 247 -1.61 3.32 5.45
C MET A 247 -2.07 4.69 5.96
N PRO A 248 -1.22 5.41 6.70
CA PRO A 248 -1.67 6.60 7.41
C PRO A 248 -2.12 7.75 6.50
N ASP A 249 -1.57 7.90 5.31
CA ASP A 249 -2.01 8.87 4.30
C ASP A 249 -3.44 8.56 3.80
N HIS A 250 -3.80 7.28 3.65
CA HIS A 250 -5.15 6.82 3.30
C HIS A 250 -6.14 7.13 4.43
N LEU A 251 -5.79 6.78 5.67
CA LEU A 251 -6.64 7.09 6.84
C LEU A 251 -6.92 8.59 6.96
N ARG A 252 -5.91 9.44 6.65
CA ARG A 252 -6.12 10.89 6.61
C ARG A 252 -7.02 11.34 5.46
N ALA A 253 -6.95 10.68 4.31
CA ALA A 253 -7.87 10.93 3.20
C ALA A 253 -9.30 10.52 3.58
N PHE A 254 -9.46 9.36 4.24
CA PHE A 254 -10.76 8.90 4.76
C PHE A 254 -11.34 9.87 5.78
N ARG A 255 -10.49 10.41 6.68
CA ARG A 255 -10.88 11.48 7.62
C ARG A 255 -11.41 12.73 6.90
N ARG A 256 -10.70 13.19 5.87
CA ARG A 256 -11.12 14.36 5.10
C ARG A 256 -12.41 14.12 4.32
N ALA A 257 -12.54 12.95 3.70
CA ALA A 257 -13.68 12.60 2.85
C ALA A 257 -14.96 12.37 3.66
N SER A 258 -14.88 11.61 4.76
CA SER A 258 -16.03 11.22 5.58
C SER A 258 -16.40 12.25 6.68
N GLY A 259 -15.45 13.09 7.09
CA GLY A 259 -15.63 13.96 8.27
C GLY A 259 -15.53 13.21 9.62
N ASP A 260 -15.31 11.89 9.64
CA ASP A 260 -15.32 11.08 10.86
C ASP A 260 -13.99 11.13 11.61
N THR A 261 -14.00 11.66 12.83
CA THR A 261 -12.84 11.78 13.72
C THR A 261 -12.28 10.43 14.20
N PHE A 262 -12.99 9.34 13.97
CA PHE A 262 -12.52 7.98 14.23
C PHE A 262 -11.14 7.74 13.60
N TRP A 263 -10.94 8.22 12.39
CA TRP A 263 -9.70 8.04 11.63
C TRP A 263 -8.50 8.75 12.25
N ASP A 264 -8.72 9.89 12.94
CA ASP A 264 -7.64 10.57 13.66
C ASP A 264 -7.10 9.68 14.79
N THR A 265 -8.00 9.01 15.53
CA THR A 265 -7.61 8.04 16.58
C THR A 265 -6.92 6.80 15.98
N ALA A 266 -7.43 6.31 14.84
CA ALA A 266 -6.82 5.17 14.16
C ALA A 266 -5.37 5.49 13.73
N VAL A 267 -5.11 6.64 13.12
CA VAL A 267 -3.73 7.08 12.78
C VAL A 267 -2.85 7.09 14.02
N VAL A 268 -3.28 7.74 15.10
CA VAL A 268 -2.48 7.86 16.32
C VAL A 268 -2.17 6.50 16.94
N ASN A 269 -3.17 5.63 17.09
CA ASN A 269 -2.98 4.36 17.76
C ASN A 269 -2.09 3.37 16.95
N ASN A 270 -2.22 3.36 15.63
CA ASN A 270 -1.35 2.52 14.80
C ASN A 270 0.12 3.00 14.85
N TYR A 271 0.37 4.31 14.82
CA TYR A 271 1.73 4.85 15.04
C TYR A 271 2.27 4.50 16.43
N ARG A 272 1.45 4.52 17.48
CA ARG A 272 1.87 4.13 18.83
C ARG A 272 2.29 2.65 18.88
N VAL A 273 1.57 1.77 18.19
CA VAL A 273 1.96 0.35 18.07
C VAL A 273 3.30 0.21 17.35
N PHE A 274 3.48 0.89 16.23
CA PHE A 274 4.73 0.85 15.47
C PHE A 274 5.92 1.36 16.29
N ARG A 275 5.75 2.48 16.99
CA ARG A 275 6.76 3.01 17.89
C ARG A 275 7.11 2.02 19.00
N TYR A 276 6.11 1.41 19.62
CA TYR A 276 6.32 0.38 20.65
C TYR A 276 7.14 -0.81 20.11
N LEU A 277 6.83 -1.27 18.90
CA LEU A 277 7.58 -2.38 18.26
C LEU A 277 9.02 -1.98 17.95
N GLN A 278 9.24 -0.79 17.41
CA GLN A 278 10.59 -0.27 17.16
C GLN A 278 11.39 -0.17 18.45
N ASP A 279 10.79 0.38 19.52
CA ASP A 279 11.50 0.60 20.79
C ASP A 279 11.80 -0.72 21.52
N THR A 280 10.91 -1.71 21.39
CA THR A 280 10.99 -2.97 22.14
C THR A 280 11.76 -4.05 21.40
N TYR A 281 11.53 -4.21 20.10
CA TYR A 281 12.02 -5.36 19.33
C TYR A 281 13.05 -5.00 18.26
N SER A 282 13.14 -3.72 17.86
CA SER A 282 14.01 -3.25 16.79
C SER A 282 14.63 -1.88 17.10
N PRO A 283 15.23 -1.68 18.29
CA PRO A 283 15.70 -0.34 18.71
C PRO A 283 16.77 0.24 17.79
N GLU A 284 17.60 -0.60 17.19
CA GLU A 284 18.70 -0.18 16.31
C GLU A 284 18.29 -0.09 14.85
N ALA A 285 17.47 -1.02 14.35
CA ALA A 285 17.10 -1.08 12.93
C ALA A 285 15.80 -0.32 12.61
N GLY A 286 14.90 -0.18 13.59
CA GLY A 286 13.62 0.48 13.39
C GLY A 286 12.64 -0.29 12.50
N LEU A 287 12.78 -1.62 12.44
CA LEU A 287 11.92 -2.50 11.66
C LEU A 287 10.65 -2.88 12.41
N VAL A 288 9.61 -3.25 11.67
CA VAL A 288 8.40 -3.88 12.18
C VAL A 288 8.20 -5.23 11.51
N PRO A 289 7.55 -6.21 12.15
CA PRO A 289 7.34 -7.53 11.55
C PRO A 289 6.20 -7.51 10.52
N ASP A 290 6.10 -8.56 9.71
CA ASP A 290 4.99 -8.75 8.77
C ASP A 290 3.64 -8.76 9.51
N PHE A 291 3.55 -9.56 10.58
CA PHE A 291 2.34 -9.65 11.40
C PHE A 291 2.62 -9.31 12.86
N ILE A 292 1.69 -8.59 13.46
CA ILE A 292 1.72 -8.09 14.83
C ILE A 292 0.52 -8.65 15.56
N ARG A 293 0.74 -9.20 16.76
CA ARG A 293 -0.28 -9.92 17.52
C ARG A 293 -0.49 -9.34 18.91
N GLN A 294 -1.65 -9.67 19.48
CA GLN A 294 -2.01 -9.36 20.86
C GLN A 294 -1.91 -7.86 21.17
N ILE A 295 -2.42 -7.06 20.24
CA ILE A 295 -2.34 -5.61 20.34
C ILE A 295 -3.34 -5.12 21.38
N HIS A 296 -2.84 -4.44 22.41
CA HIS A 296 -3.63 -3.72 23.39
C HIS A 296 -3.20 -2.26 23.41
N VAL A 297 -4.13 -1.37 23.15
CA VAL A 297 -3.91 0.08 23.22
C VAL A 297 -5.01 0.68 24.09
N THR A 298 -4.64 1.32 25.18
CA THR A 298 -5.58 2.16 25.94
C THR A 298 -5.60 3.54 25.32
N THR A 299 -6.74 3.91 24.77
CA THR A 299 -7.00 5.29 24.34
C THR A 299 -7.23 6.12 25.61
N PRO A 300 -6.53 7.26 25.80
CA PRO A 300 -6.85 8.16 26.90
C PRO A 300 -8.34 8.55 26.78
N GLN A 301 -9.16 8.21 27.75
CA GLN A 301 -10.50 8.78 27.81
C GLN A 301 -10.33 10.28 28.02
N GLN A 302 -10.69 11.09 27.04
CA GLN A 302 -11.00 12.48 27.28
C GLN A 302 -12.25 12.52 28.16
N SER A 303 -12.05 12.62 29.46
CA SER A 303 -13.13 12.92 30.39
C SER A 303 -13.59 14.36 30.13
N TYR A 304 -14.60 14.50 29.28
CA TYR A 304 -15.31 15.71 29.10
C TYR A 304 -16.20 15.89 30.35
N PHE A 305 -15.66 16.49 31.41
CA PHE A 305 -16.50 17.09 32.42
C PHE A 305 -16.87 18.50 31.94
N PRO A 306 -18.18 18.78 31.73
CA PRO A 306 -18.57 20.15 31.50
C PRO A 306 -18.18 20.95 32.76
N ALA A 307 -17.41 22.01 32.59
CA ALA A 307 -17.08 22.93 33.63
C ALA A 307 -18.40 23.55 34.12
N THR A 308 -18.90 23.13 35.27
CA THR A 308 -19.91 23.87 36.00
C THR A 308 -19.24 25.15 36.46
N ALA A 309 -19.78 26.27 36.00
CA ALA A 309 -19.33 27.59 36.38
C ALA A 309 -19.40 27.76 37.90
N GLY A 310 -18.24 28.00 38.54
CA GLY A 310 -18.11 28.48 39.88
C GLY A 310 -17.44 27.51 40.83
N ASP A 311 -16.09 27.50 40.81
CA ASP A 311 -15.28 27.43 42.02
C ASP A 311 -13.82 27.74 41.60
N GLY A 312 -13.10 28.41 42.46
CA GLY A 312 -11.75 28.96 42.21
C GLY A 312 -10.67 27.95 41.87
N PRO A 313 -9.39 28.37 41.76
CA PRO A 313 -8.29 27.53 41.28
C PRO A 313 -8.04 26.39 42.27
N GLY A 314 -8.71 25.30 42.08
CA GLY A 314 -8.48 24.02 42.75
C GLY A 314 -7.61 23.15 41.87
N ASP A 315 -6.57 22.55 42.44
CA ASP A 315 -5.65 21.61 41.87
C ASP A 315 -6.36 20.61 40.96
N ILE A 316 -6.04 20.64 39.67
CA ILE A 316 -6.45 19.62 38.72
C ILE A 316 -5.72 18.33 39.12
N PRO A 317 -6.42 17.25 39.48
CA PRO A 317 -5.74 15.98 39.73
C PRO A 317 -5.08 15.56 38.41
N GLU A 318 -3.78 15.51 38.39
CA GLU A 318 -2.98 14.91 37.33
C GLU A 318 -3.28 13.39 37.30
N THR A 319 -4.41 13.00 36.70
CA THR A 319 -4.66 11.62 36.37
C THR A 319 -3.80 11.27 35.18
N THR A 320 -2.54 10.94 35.45
CA THR A 320 -1.67 10.17 34.56
C THR A 320 -2.31 8.81 34.36
N ALA A 321 -3.26 8.70 33.43
CA ALA A 321 -3.66 7.42 32.91
C ALA A 321 -2.42 6.83 32.23
N VAL A 322 -1.79 5.84 32.88
CA VAL A 322 -0.63 5.15 32.33
C VAL A 322 -1.09 4.50 31.03
N GLU A 323 -0.68 5.11 29.93
CA GLU A 323 -0.90 4.54 28.60
C GLU A 323 -0.28 3.16 28.53
N LYS A 324 -1.09 2.12 28.47
CA LYS A 324 -0.61 0.75 28.27
C LYS A 324 -0.70 0.43 26.79
N ILE A 325 0.46 0.20 26.19
CA ILE A 325 0.58 -0.41 24.87
C ILE A 325 1.30 -1.73 25.04
N SER A 326 0.77 -2.78 24.44
CA SER A 326 1.48 -4.03 24.25
C SER A 326 1.15 -4.60 22.87
N ALA A 327 2.15 -5.20 22.25
CA ALA A 327 2.05 -5.91 20.99
C ALA A 327 3.23 -6.87 20.90
N VAL A 328 3.09 -7.95 20.17
CA VAL A 328 4.18 -8.91 19.96
C VAL A 328 4.33 -9.23 18.47
N PRO A 329 5.56 -9.44 17.95
CA PRO A 329 5.75 -10.04 16.64
C PRO A 329 5.07 -11.39 16.55
N ALA A 330 4.50 -11.74 15.41
CA ALA A 330 3.87 -13.04 15.20
C ALA A 330 4.87 -14.19 15.35
N GLN A 331 4.36 -15.35 15.68
CA GLN A 331 5.15 -16.58 15.67
C GLN A 331 5.37 -17.07 14.24
N PRO A 332 6.43 -17.85 13.97
CA PRO A 332 6.61 -18.49 12.67
C PRO A 332 5.35 -19.30 12.29
N HIS A 333 4.95 -19.20 11.01
CA HIS A 333 3.76 -19.86 10.48
C HIS A 333 2.44 -19.43 11.17
N TYR A 334 2.38 -18.16 11.57
CA TYR A 334 1.14 -17.61 12.09
C TYR A 334 0.05 -17.60 11.00
N LEU A 335 0.37 -17.07 9.83
CA LEU A 335 -0.56 -16.98 8.70
C LEU A 335 0.06 -17.46 7.37
N GLU A 336 1.25 -16.98 7.00
CA GLU A 336 1.82 -17.15 5.66
C GLU A 336 3.13 -17.93 5.62
N SER A 337 4.09 -17.61 6.50
CA SER A 337 5.46 -18.05 6.34
C SER A 337 6.18 -18.30 7.69
N PRO A 338 7.37 -18.95 7.66
CA PRO A 338 8.20 -19.04 8.85
C PRO A 338 8.74 -17.68 9.33
N TYR A 339 8.55 -16.63 8.55
CA TYR A 339 9.08 -15.28 8.78
C TYR A 339 8.02 -14.26 9.20
N ASP A 340 6.79 -14.69 9.52
CA ASP A 340 5.66 -13.82 9.87
C ASP A 340 5.96 -12.81 10.99
N GLY A 341 6.85 -13.18 11.93
CA GLY A 341 7.33 -12.27 12.98
C GLY A 341 8.60 -11.49 12.62
N LYS A 342 8.97 -11.41 11.35
CA LYS A 342 10.16 -10.73 10.85
C LYS A 342 9.75 -9.64 9.84
N TYR A 343 10.69 -8.77 9.50
CA TYR A 343 10.53 -7.85 8.39
C TYR A 343 10.71 -8.63 7.08
N ASN A 344 9.62 -8.91 6.40
CA ASN A 344 9.63 -9.76 5.21
C ASN A 344 8.66 -9.19 4.15
N PHE A 345 8.04 -10.01 3.34
CA PHE A 345 7.30 -9.58 2.14
C PHE A 345 6.01 -8.77 2.40
N ASN A 346 5.48 -8.74 3.62
CA ASN A 346 4.42 -7.80 4.00
C ASN A 346 5.00 -6.47 4.51
N ALA A 347 5.87 -6.54 5.50
CA ALA A 347 6.48 -5.36 6.11
C ALA A 347 7.36 -4.55 5.15
N CYS A 348 7.83 -5.14 4.05
CA CYS A 348 8.62 -4.45 3.03
C CYS A 348 7.92 -3.19 2.48
N ARG A 349 6.59 -3.14 2.50
CA ARG A 349 5.78 -1.99 2.08
C ARG A 349 5.75 -0.84 3.10
N VAL A 350 5.99 -1.13 4.37
CA VAL A 350 5.86 -0.16 5.47
C VAL A 350 6.71 1.11 5.27
N PRO A 351 7.99 1.05 4.84
CA PRO A 351 8.78 2.26 4.63
C PRO A 351 8.13 3.23 3.63
N TRP A 352 7.55 2.72 2.56
CA TRP A 352 6.82 3.52 1.59
C TRP A 352 5.54 4.11 2.20
N ARG A 353 4.70 3.30 2.89
CA ARG A 353 3.43 3.77 3.46
C ARG A 353 3.64 4.89 4.47
N ILE A 354 4.64 4.75 5.34
CA ILE A 354 5.00 5.78 6.34
C ILE A 354 5.61 7.02 5.67
N ALA A 355 6.47 6.84 4.66
CA ALA A 355 7.09 7.97 3.98
C ALA A 355 6.07 8.76 3.14
N ALA A 356 5.10 8.11 2.50
CA ALA A 356 4.02 8.78 1.80
C ALA A 356 3.23 9.72 2.74
N ASP A 357 2.90 9.25 3.95
CA ASP A 357 2.28 10.12 4.95
C ASP A 357 3.17 11.31 5.32
N TYR A 358 4.48 11.07 5.55
CA TYR A 358 5.41 12.16 5.88
C TYR A 358 5.50 13.20 4.75
N LEU A 359 5.59 12.74 3.52
CA LEU A 359 5.66 13.63 2.34
C LEU A 359 4.43 14.53 2.22
N LEU A 360 3.25 14.00 2.52
CA LEU A 360 1.98 14.71 2.36
C LEU A 360 1.57 15.50 3.59
N SER A 361 1.77 14.96 4.80
CA SER A 361 1.26 15.54 6.06
C SER A 361 2.35 16.23 6.88
N GLY A 362 3.59 15.74 6.82
CA GLY A 362 4.69 16.14 7.71
C GLY A 362 4.53 15.62 9.14
N ASP A 363 3.81 14.52 9.35
CA ASP A 363 3.54 13.95 10.67
C ASP A 363 4.86 13.64 11.43
N PRO A 364 5.02 14.13 12.67
CA PRO A 364 6.22 13.91 13.45
C PRO A 364 6.44 12.45 13.85
N GLN A 365 5.37 11.62 13.91
CA GLN A 365 5.49 10.18 14.19
C GLN A 365 6.07 9.45 12.98
N ALA A 366 5.64 9.83 11.77
CA ALA A 366 6.24 9.33 10.52
C ALA A 366 7.72 9.73 10.44
N ALA A 367 8.04 10.99 10.73
CA ALA A 367 9.42 11.46 10.78
C ALA A 367 10.28 10.66 11.77
N ALA A 368 9.77 10.40 12.97
CA ALA A 368 10.48 9.65 14.01
C ALA A 368 10.71 8.20 13.58
N PHE A 369 9.73 7.55 12.94
CA PHE A 369 9.87 6.21 12.39
C PHE A 369 10.98 6.12 11.35
N LEU A 370 10.98 7.03 10.39
CA LEU A 370 11.94 7.08 9.28
C LEU A 370 13.36 7.47 9.75
N ALA A 371 13.46 8.28 10.82
CA ALA A 371 14.73 8.68 11.40
C ALA A 371 15.53 7.50 12.01
N LYS A 372 14.85 6.45 12.46
CA LYS A 372 15.51 5.20 12.88
C LYS A 372 15.87 4.32 11.67
N LEU A 373 14.93 4.15 10.76
CA LEU A 373 15.04 3.22 9.63
C LEU A 373 16.16 3.59 8.64
N ASN A 374 16.22 4.87 8.23
CA ASN A 374 17.10 5.33 7.16
C ASN A 374 18.60 5.19 7.48
N PRO A 375 19.12 5.57 8.66
CA PRO A 375 20.53 5.38 9.00
C PRO A 375 20.91 3.90 9.04
N TRP A 376 20.03 3.04 9.55
CA TRP A 376 20.27 1.61 9.63
C TRP A 376 20.41 0.99 8.24
N ILE A 377 19.40 1.16 7.33
CA ILE A 377 19.48 0.54 6.00
C ILE A 377 20.67 1.03 5.20
N ARG A 378 20.97 2.33 5.27
CA ARG A 378 22.15 2.91 4.61
C ARG A 378 23.45 2.32 5.15
N SER A 379 23.55 2.13 6.47
CA SER A 379 24.74 1.58 7.10
C SER A 379 24.92 0.10 6.80
N THR A 380 23.88 -0.70 6.98
CA THR A 380 23.93 -2.16 6.80
C THR A 380 24.22 -2.56 5.34
N THR A 381 23.71 -1.78 4.40
CA THR A 381 23.98 -1.95 2.97
C THR A 381 25.29 -1.30 2.49
N LYS A 382 25.97 -0.55 3.36
CA LYS A 382 27.16 0.28 3.02
C LYS A 382 26.87 1.27 1.90
N GLY A 383 25.64 1.77 1.82
CA GLY A 383 25.18 2.67 0.79
C GLY A 383 25.21 2.08 -0.64
N ASN A 384 25.06 0.78 -0.77
CA ASN A 384 24.92 0.08 -2.05
C ASN A 384 23.55 -0.62 -2.13
N PRO A 385 22.66 -0.26 -3.09
CA PRO A 385 21.35 -0.89 -3.27
C PRO A 385 21.41 -2.40 -3.50
N ASP A 386 22.45 -2.94 -4.15
CA ASP A 386 22.62 -4.38 -4.37
C ASP A 386 22.68 -5.20 -3.06
N ASN A 387 23.00 -4.54 -1.96
CA ASN A 387 23.11 -5.17 -0.66
C ASN A 387 21.78 -5.17 0.13
N ILE A 388 20.69 -4.65 -0.43
CA ILE A 388 19.37 -4.74 0.19
C ILE A 388 18.88 -6.18 0.09
N SER A 389 18.63 -6.81 1.24
CA SER A 389 18.15 -8.19 1.34
C SER A 389 16.61 -8.23 1.32
N ALA A 390 16.04 -9.26 0.71
CA ALA A 390 14.63 -9.54 0.81
C ALA A 390 14.31 -10.24 2.14
N GLY A 391 14.36 -9.46 3.20
CA GLY A 391 13.99 -9.84 4.55
C GLY A 391 15.12 -9.72 5.57
N TYR A 392 14.70 -9.28 6.76
CA TYR A 392 15.57 -9.06 7.92
C TYR A 392 14.89 -9.56 9.21
N ASN A 393 15.67 -10.02 10.16
CA ASN A 393 15.15 -10.15 11.51
C ASN A 393 14.99 -8.74 12.13
N LEU A 394 14.30 -8.64 13.27
CA LEU A 394 14.06 -7.33 13.88
C LEU A 394 15.33 -6.70 14.50
N ALA A 395 16.42 -7.45 14.66
CA ALA A 395 17.72 -6.90 15.00
C ALA A 395 18.46 -6.28 13.80
N GLY A 396 17.93 -6.44 12.59
CA GLY A 396 18.49 -5.88 11.36
C GLY A 396 19.48 -6.79 10.65
N GLU A 397 19.51 -8.09 11.00
CA GLU A 397 20.34 -9.08 10.31
C GLU A 397 19.55 -9.75 9.17
N ASP A 398 20.23 -10.10 8.09
CA ASP A 398 19.62 -10.80 6.95
C ASP A 398 18.96 -12.12 7.38
N LEU A 399 17.80 -12.42 6.80
CA LEU A 399 17.17 -13.71 6.97
C LEU A 399 18.01 -14.83 6.31
N PRO A 400 17.96 -16.09 6.81
CA PRO A 400 18.54 -17.24 6.14
C PRO A 400 18.03 -17.36 4.69
N HIS A 401 18.89 -17.79 3.77
CA HIS A 401 18.57 -17.91 2.35
C HIS A 401 18.12 -16.60 1.71
N ARG A 402 18.73 -15.50 2.14
CA ARG A 402 18.44 -14.18 1.63
C ARG A 402 18.52 -14.17 0.10
N TYR A 403 17.65 -13.38 -0.45
CA TYR A 403 17.55 -13.12 -1.85
C TYR A 403 17.72 -11.61 -2.05
N PHE A 404 18.29 -11.20 -3.15
CA PHE A 404 18.57 -9.81 -3.48
C PHE A 404 17.77 -9.38 -4.69
N GLU A 405 17.86 -8.11 -5.03
CA GLU A 405 17.22 -7.54 -6.22
C GLU A 405 15.68 -7.51 -6.16
N ALA A 406 15.09 -7.69 -4.97
CA ALA A 406 13.65 -7.56 -4.78
C ALA A 406 13.23 -6.09 -4.78
N LEU A 407 12.58 -5.64 -5.84
CA LEU A 407 12.14 -4.26 -5.97
C LEU A 407 11.10 -3.86 -4.94
N CYS A 408 10.29 -4.81 -4.45
CA CYS A 408 9.34 -4.59 -3.35
C CYS A 408 10.00 -4.24 -2.01
N PHE A 409 11.30 -4.51 -1.85
CA PHE A 409 12.11 -4.02 -0.72
C PHE A 409 12.87 -2.73 -1.06
N ILE A 410 13.45 -2.66 -2.24
CA ILE A 410 14.31 -1.55 -2.66
C ILE A 410 13.52 -0.26 -2.83
N CYS A 411 12.38 -0.31 -3.54
CA CYS A 411 11.58 0.87 -3.84
C CYS A 411 10.98 1.54 -2.59
N PRO A 412 10.43 0.81 -1.60
CA PRO A 412 9.99 1.40 -0.34
C PRO A 412 11.10 2.10 0.45
N PHE A 413 12.33 1.54 0.48
CA PHE A 413 13.46 2.21 1.11
C PHE A 413 13.88 3.46 0.34
N ALA A 414 13.71 3.51 -0.99
CA ALA A 414 13.94 4.73 -1.75
C ALA A 414 12.94 5.83 -1.38
N VAL A 415 11.66 5.50 -1.22
CA VAL A 415 10.66 6.47 -0.76
C VAL A 415 10.97 6.91 0.68
N ALA A 416 11.35 6.00 1.57
CA ALA A 416 11.78 6.36 2.92
C ALA A 416 12.97 7.32 2.95
N ALA A 417 13.90 7.18 2.00
CA ALA A 417 15.08 8.05 1.91
C ALA A 417 14.74 9.52 1.61
N THR A 418 13.57 9.80 1.01
CA THR A 418 13.12 11.17 0.71
C THR A 418 12.91 12.03 1.96
N ALA A 419 12.78 11.41 3.13
CA ALA A 419 12.42 12.09 4.37
C ALA A 419 13.53 12.98 4.97
N SER A 420 14.77 12.90 4.49
CA SER A 420 15.88 13.69 5.03
C SER A 420 16.92 14.05 3.97
N PRO A 421 17.42 15.31 3.96
CA PRO A 421 18.53 15.74 3.10
C PRO A 421 19.81 14.90 3.26
N ASP A 422 20.03 14.31 4.43
CA ASP A 422 21.20 13.46 4.71
C ASP A 422 21.25 12.19 3.84
N ASN A 423 20.14 11.86 3.19
CA ASN A 423 20.02 10.70 2.34
C ASN A 423 20.22 11.00 0.84
N GLN A 424 20.54 12.23 0.43
CA GLN A 424 20.53 12.63 -0.99
C GLN A 424 21.32 11.68 -1.90
N GLN A 425 22.57 11.41 -1.54
CA GLN A 425 23.42 10.52 -2.33
C GLN A 425 22.89 9.07 -2.36
N TRP A 426 22.29 8.64 -1.25
CA TRP A 426 21.66 7.32 -1.14
C TRP A 426 20.43 7.24 -2.02
N LEU A 427 19.56 8.24 -1.96
CA LEU A 427 18.37 8.35 -2.78
C LEU A 427 18.70 8.33 -4.28
N ASN A 428 19.74 9.07 -4.69
CA ASN A 428 20.18 9.09 -6.09
C ASN A 428 20.59 7.70 -6.57
N LYS A 429 21.36 6.95 -5.78
CA LYS A 429 21.75 5.57 -6.12
C LYS A 429 20.56 4.62 -6.17
N LEU A 430 19.60 4.76 -5.25
CA LEU A 430 18.38 3.96 -5.25
C LEU A 430 17.53 4.24 -6.50
N TRP A 431 17.39 5.51 -6.89
CA TRP A 431 16.69 5.87 -8.12
C TRP A 431 17.36 5.26 -9.35
N ASP A 432 18.67 5.41 -9.50
CA ASP A 432 19.40 4.82 -10.62
C ASP A 432 19.23 3.30 -10.67
N TYR A 433 19.30 2.64 -9.52
CA TYR A 433 19.07 1.21 -9.42
C TYR A 433 17.67 0.83 -9.90
N ILE A 434 16.64 1.51 -9.37
CA ILE A 434 15.24 1.24 -9.69
C ILE A 434 14.94 1.42 -11.18
N VAL A 435 15.47 2.47 -11.80
CA VAL A 435 15.22 2.78 -13.22
C VAL A 435 15.97 1.84 -14.15
N HIS A 436 17.23 1.52 -13.84
CA HIS A 436 18.07 0.70 -14.71
C HIS A 436 17.92 -0.79 -14.47
N PHE A 437 17.39 -1.20 -13.33
CA PHE A 437 17.18 -2.61 -13.04
C PHE A 437 16.05 -3.18 -13.90
N GLN A 438 16.42 -4.04 -14.83
CA GLN A 438 15.47 -4.80 -15.66
C GLN A 438 15.47 -6.24 -15.17
N ARG A 439 14.42 -6.63 -14.47
CA ARG A 439 14.22 -8.02 -14.14
C ARG A 439 13.87 -8.80 -15.41
N LYS A 440 14.48 -9.96 -15.59
CA LYS A 440 14.19 -10.82 -16.77
C LYS A 440 12.79 -11.43 -16.68
N ASP A 441 12.31 -11.65 -15.46
CA ASP A 441 10.98 -12.19 -15.19
C ASP A 441 10.08 -11.09 -14.66
N PHE A 442 8.93 -10.88 -15.26
CA PHE A 442 7.91 -10.00 -14.72
C PHE A 442 7.39 -10.61 -13.44
N ASP A 443 7.35 -9.79 -12.40
CA ASP A 443 6.77 -10.12 -11.11
C ASP A 443 5.75 -9.04 -10.79
N TYR A 444 4.50 -9.44 -10.66
CA TYR A 444 3.39 -8.56 -10.38
C TYR A 444 3.66 -7.65 -9.17
N TYR A 445 4.11 -8.27 -8.07
CA TYR A 445 4.28 -7.59 -6.79
C TYR A 445 5.41 -6.55 -6.84
N ASP A 446 6.59 -6.98 -7.29
CA ASP A 446 7.74 -6.09 -7.47
C ASP A 446 7.41 -4.92 -8.41
N ASN A 447 6.78 -5.20 -9.55
CA ASN A 447 6.55 -4.19 -10.57
C ASN A 447 5.43 -3.21 -10.23
N SER A 448 4.38 -3.66 -9.52
CA SER A 448 3.31 -2.75 -9.09
C SER A 448 3.78 -1.82 -7.97
N ILE A 449 4.54 -2.34 -7.00
CA ILE A 449 5.19 -1.52 -5.97
C ILE A 449 6.20 -0.55 -6.59
N LYS A 450 7.04 -1.01 -7.52
CA LYS A 450 7.95 -0.13 -8.26
C LYS A 450 7.20 1.01 -8.94
N MET A 451 6.09 0.73 -9.63
CA MET A 451 5.33 1.73 -10.37
C MET A 451 4.82 2.84 -9.44
N ILE A 452 4.17 2.47 -8.33
CA ILE A 452 3.66 3.45 -7.36
C ILE A 452 4.82 4.26 -6.76
N ASN A 453 5.90 3.58 -6.37
CA ASN A 453 7.04 4.26 -5.74
C ASN A 453 7.78 5.19 -6.73
N MET A 454 7.86 4.86 -8.02
CA MET A 454 8.41 5.77 -9.04
C MET A 454 7.55 7.03 -9.20
N ILE A 455 6.22 6.92 -9.13
CA ILE A 455 5.32 8.08 -9.13
C ILE A 455 5.62 8.99 -7.91
N ILE A 456 5.84 8.41 -6.74
CA ILE A 456 6.18 9.17 -5.53
C ILE A 456 7.55 9.84 -5.68
N LEU A 457 8.56 9.08 -6.08
CA LEU A 457 9.96 9.54 -6.19
C LEU A 457 10.16 10.62 -7.25
N SER A 458 9.28 10.69 -8.25
CA SER A 458 9.27 11.75 -9.27
C SER A 458 8.45 12.98 -8.88
N GLY A 459 7.89 13.03 -7.67
CA GLY A 459 7.07 14.18 -7.22
C GLY A 459 5.65 14.20 -7.77
N ASN A 460 5.15 13.08 -8.28
CA ASN A 460 3.84 13.03 -8.95
C ASN A 460 2.72 12.39 -8.11
N TYR A 461 3.01 12.00 -6.88
CA TYR A 461 2.01 11.51 -5.94
C TYR A 461 1.31 12.68 -5.22
N TRP A 462 -0.01 12.60 -5.07
CA TRP A 462 -0.80 13.62 -4.41
C TRP A 462 -1.97 13.01 -3.63
N ALA A 463 -2.43 13.71 -2.61
CA ALA A 463 -3.57 13.30 -1.81
C ALA A 463 -4.90 13.79 -2.46
N PRO A 464 -5.94 12.93 -2.49
CA PRO A 464 -7.27 13.30 -2.94
C PRO A 464 -8.00 14.24 -1.98
#